data_4108c7457148d0ffe5ed929b6814114b
#
_entry.id   4108c7457148d0ffe5ed929b6814114b
#
_cell.length_a   1.000
_cell.length_b   1.000
_cell.length_c   1.000
_cell.angle_alpha   90.00
_cell.angle_beta   90.00
_cell.angle_gamma   90.00
#
_symmetry.space_group_name_H-M   'P 1'
#
loop_
_entity.id
_entity.type
_entity.pdbx_description
1 polymer ?
#
loop_
_entity_poly.entity_id
_entity_poly.type
_entity_poly.pdbx_seq_one_letter_code
_entity_poly.pdbx_strand_id
1 'polypeptide(L)'
;MFLNVFVTTTMAVALCGVSAFAQEPSQAVTSGQIKAGAELYATNCSPCHGVRLDGTEMAFDLRKFPPGQRERFVTSVTRGKNQMPPWDDFFKPDQLDALWAYVSAGERN
;
A
#
# COMPACT_ATOMS: atom_id res chain seq x y z
N MET A 1 -17.69 -64.17 42.48
CA MET A 1 -16.73 -63.10 42.69
C MET A 1 -16.43 -62.48 41.33
N PHE A 2 -17.16 -61.45 40.97
CA PHE A 2 -17.08 -60.83 39.62
C PHE A 2 -16.16 -59.63 39.70
N LEU A 3 -15.05 -59.69 38.96
CA LEU A 3 -14.09 -58.60 38.87
C LEU A 3 -14.49 -57.64 37.72
N ASN A 4 -15.04 -56.49 38.05
CA ASN A 4 -15.36 -55.47 37.07
C ASN A 4 -14.09 -54.72 36.69
N VAL A 5 -13.62 -54.97 35.51
CA VAL A 5 -12.54 -54.15 34.91
C VAL A 5 -13.20 -52.94 34.18
N PHE A 6 -13.10 -51.80 34.80
CA PHE A 6 -13.43 -50.53 34.13
C PHE A 6 -12.33 -50.15 33.18
N VAL A 7 -12.59 -50.27 31.93
CA VAL A 7 -11.72 -49.71 30.87
C VAL A 7 -12.08 -48.23 30.71
N THR A 8 -11.26 -47.37 31.26
CA THR A 8 -11.36 -45.92 31.04
C THR A 8 -10.72 -45.57 29.70
N THR A 9 -11.56 -45.35 28.70
CA THR A 9 -11.13 -44.84 27.40
C THR A 9 -10.83 -43.36 27.50
N THR A 10 -9.56 -43.00 27.49
CA THR A 10 -9.11 -41.61 27.45
C THR A 10 -9.23 -41.10 26.04
N MET A 11 -10.21 -40.22 25.82
CA MET A 11 -10.42 -39.56 24.54
C MET A 11 -9.44 -38.38 24.44
N ALA A 12 -8.39 -38.51 23.65
CA ALA A 12 -7.48 -37.43 23.36
C ALA A 12 -8.13 -36.45 22.38
N VAL A 13 -8.50 -35.27 22.88
CA VAL A 13 -8.97 -34.16 22.06
C VAL A 13 -7.74 -33.48 21.44
N ALA A 14 -7.50 -33.70 20.16
CA ALA A 14 -6.52 -32.98 19.38
C ALA A 14 -7.04 -31.56 19.13
N LEU A 15 -6.50 -30.55 19.84
CA LEU A 15 -6.71 -29.15 19.51
C LEU A 15 -5.93 -28.85 18.23
N CYS A 16 -6.63 -28.83 17.09
CA CYS A 16 -6.13 -28.20 15.88
C CYS A 16 -6.06 -26.69 16.12
N GLY A 17 -4.87 -26.22 16.41
CA GLY A 17 -4.58 -24.77 16.47
C GLY A 17 -4.73 -24.18 15.07
N VAL A 18 -5.83 -23.49 14.82
CA VAL A 18 -6.00 -22.65 13.63
C VAL A 18 -5.15 -21.43 13.88
N SER A 19 -3.96 -21.36 13.27
CA SER A 19 -3.18 -20.13 13.19
C SER A 19 -3.97 -19.18 12.30
N ALA A 20 -4.73 -18.28 12.93
CA ALA A 20 -5.30 -17.15 12.23
C ALA A 20 -4.15 -16.25 11.82
N PHE A 21 -3.76 -16.30 10.55
CA PHE A 21 -2.95 -15.25 9.96
C PHE A 21 -3.80 -13.99 10.01
N ALA A 22 -3.49 -13.09 10.94
CA ALA A 22 -4.04 -11.75 10.94
C ALA A 22 -3.51 -11.08 9.67
N GLN A 23 -4.34 -11.00 8.64
CA GLN A 23 -4.11 -10.10 7.52
C GLN A 23 -4.18 -8.70 8.12
N GLU A 24 -3.06 -8.00 8.14
CA GLU A 24 -3.06 -6.59 8.44
C GLU A 24 -4.11 -5.92 7.53
N PRO A 25 -5.05 -5.15 8.07
CA PRO A 25 -6.01 -4.47 7.23
C PRO A 25 -5.21 -3.56 6.30
N SER A 26 -5.26 -3.86 5.02
CA SER A 26 -4.88 -2.93 3.97
C SER A 26 -5.62 -1.63 4.29
N GLN A 27 -4.91 -0.63 4.81
CA GLN A 27 -5.53 0.62 5.21
C GLN A 27 -6.21 1.20 3.97
N ALA A 28 -7.53 1.22 4.00
CA ALA A 28 -8.31 1.77 2.91
C ALA A 28 -7.91 3.24 2.73
N VAL A 29 -7.55 3.60 1.49
CA VAL A 29 -7.20 4.96 1.13
C VAL A 29 -8.39 5.87 1.41
N THR A 30 -8.17 6.92 2.20
CA THR A 30 -9.22 7.87 2.57
C THR A 30 -9.27 9.04 1.59
N SER A 31 -10.43 9.68 1.49
CA SER A 31 -10.59 10.92 0.69
C SER A 31 -9.67 12.04 1.19
N GLY A 32 -9.40 12.11 2.48
CA GLY A 32 -8.45 13.04 3.07
C GLY A 32 -7.02 12.81 2.62
N GLN A 33 -6.59 11.56 2.52
CA GLN A 33 -5.27 11.21 1.97
C GLN A 33 -5.16 11.57 0.49
N ILE A 34 -6.18 11.29 -0.30
CA ILE A 34 -6.21 11.66 -1.73
C ILE A 34 -6.08 13.18 -1.89
N LYS A 35 -6.82 13.95 -1.11
CA LYS A 35 -6.75 15.41 -1.14
C LYS A 35 -5.37 15.94 -0.75
N ALA A 36 -4.80 15.45 0.34
CA ALA A 36 -3.45 15.81 0.78
C ALA A 36 -2.40 15.45 -0.28
N GLY A 37 -2.53 14.27 -0.89
CA GLY A 37 -1.68 13.83 -1.98
C GLY A 37 -1.80 14.70 -3.23
N ALA A 38 -3.02 15.13 -3.57
CA ALA A 38 -3.26 16.04 -4.69
C ALA A 38 -2.56 17.40 -4.50
N GLU A 39 -2.58 17.94 -3.29
CA GLU A 39 -1.90 19.20 -2.96
C GLU A 39 -0.36 19.06 -3.06
N LEU A 40 0.20 17.99 -2.52
CA LEU A 40 1.63 17.69 -2.63
C LEU A 40 2.06 17.47 -4.08
N TYR A 41 1.24 16.75 -4.84
CA TYR A 41 1.47 16.49 -6.26
C TYR A 41 1.46 17.78 -7.08
N ALA A 42 0.46 18.62 -6.89
CA ALA A 42 0.32 19.86 -7.64
C ALA A 42 1.54 20.76 -7.50
N THR A 43 2.13 20.83 -6.32
CA THR A 43 3.29 21.68 -6.04
C THR A 43 4.60 21.07 -6.55
N ASN A 44 4.79 19.76 -6.39
CA ASN A 44 6.12 19.14 -6.53
C ASN A 44 6.25 18.23 -7.77
N CYS A 45 5.18 17.68 -8.25
CA CYS A 45 5.20 16.62 -9.28
C CYS A 45 4.60 17.09 -10.61
N SER A 46 3.55 17.90 -10.56
CA SER A 46 2.82 18.32 -11.75
C SER A 46 3.64 19.08 -12.78
N PRO A 47 4.69 19.85 -12.41
CA PRO A 47 5.53 20.52 -13.41
C PRO A 47 6.15 19.56 -14.44
N CYS A 48 6.46 18.33 -14.04
CA CYS A 48 6.99 17.30 -14.94
C CYS A 48 5.94 16.28 -15.37
N HIS A 49 5.03 15.88 -14.46
CA HIS A 49 4.07 14.80 -14.69
C HIS A 49 2.70 15.24 -15.21
N GLY A 50 2.48 16.54 -15.35
CA GLY A 50 1.21 17.10 -15.81
C GLY A 50 0.22 17.29 -14.66
N VAL A 51 -0.66 18.29 -14.79
CA VAL A 51 -1.63 18.68 -13.74
C VAL A 51 -2.69 17.62 -13.45
N ARG A 52 -2.91 16.67 -14.37
CA ARG A 52 -3.90 15.60 -14.28
C ARG A 52 -3.28 14.21 -14.26
N LEU A 53 -2.03 14.06 -13.86
CA LEU A 53 -1.28 12.80 -13.92
C LEU A 53 -1.06 12.27 -15.35
N ASP A 54 -1.43 13.00 -16.36
CA ASP A 54 -1.49 12.57 -17.76
C ASP A 54 -0.13 12.58 -18.48
N GLY A 55 0.91 12.99 -17.77
CA GLY A 55 2.25 13.04 -18.32
C GLY A 55 2.53 14.30 -19.13
N THR A 56 3.77 14.40 -19.58
CA THR A 56 4.30 15.43 -20.46
C THR A 56 5.40 14.81 -21.33
N GLU A 57 6.09 15.62 -22.12
CA GLU A 57 7.30 15.15 -22.82
C GLU A 57 8.43 14.73 -21.87
N MET A 58 8.39 15.21 -20.62
CA MET A 58 9.41 14.91 -19.60
C MET A 58 9.14 13.64 -18.79
N ALA A 59 7.88 13.23 -18.64
CA ALA A 59 7.48 12.13 -17.79
C ALA A 59 6.24 11.41 -18.33
N PHE A 60 6.17 10.10 -18.08
CA PHE A 60 5.06 9.28 -18.54
C PHE A 60 3.76 9.55 -17.78
N ASP A 61 2.66 9.07 -18.35
CA ASP A 61 1.31 9.14 -17.77
C ASP A 61 1.19 8.26 -16.50
N LEU A 62 1.12 8.91 -15.33
CA LEU A 62 1.03 8.23 -14.04
C LEU A 62 -0.30 7.52 -13.82
N ARG A 63 -1.35 7.83 -14.59
CA ARG A 63 -2.62 7.10 -14.54
C ARG A 63 -2.46 5.65 -14.98
N LYS A 64 -1.41 5.36 -15.75
CA LYS A 64 -1.02 4.02 -16.19
C LYS A 64 -0.12 3.28 -15.20
N PHE A 65 0.25 3.91 -14.08
CA PHE A 65 1.07 3.25 -13.08
C PHE A 65 0.26 2.12 -12.41
N PRO A 66 0.83 0.91 -12.28
CA PRO A 66 0.10 -0.24 -11.75
C PRO A 66 -0.35 -0.03 -10.29
N PRO A 67 -1.64 -0.20 -9.96
CA PRO A 67 -2.18 0.12 -8.64
C PRO A 67 -1.66 -0.77 -7.50
N GLY A 68 -1.13 -1.94 -7.81
CA GLY A 68 -0.56 -2.85 -6.81
C GLY A 68 0.92 -2.64 -6.50
N GLN A 69 1.58 -1.64 -7.12
CA GLN A 69 3.04 -1.47 -7.03
C GLN A 69 3.46 -0.27 -6.18
N ARG A 70 2.90 -0.14 -4.97
CA ARG A 70 3.25 0.93 -4.04
C ARG A 70 4.74 1.01 -3.74
N GLU A 71 5.39 -0.12 -3.48
CA GLU A 71 6.81 -0.15 -3.16
C GLU A 71 7.68 0.38 -4.31
N ARG A 72 7.35 0.02 -5.54
CA ARG A 72 8.03 0.56 -6.73
C ARG A 72 7.84 2.07 -6.84
N PHE A 73 6.65 2.57 -6.55
CA PHE A 73 6.36 4.01 -6.53
C PHE A 73 7.23 4.72 -5.48
N VAL A 74 7.22 4.26 -4.24
CA VAL A 74 7.99 4.85 -3.15
C VAL A 74 9.48 4.82 -3.46
N THR A 75 10.00 3.71 -3.97
CA THR A 75 11.41 3.58 -4.36
C THR A 75 11.78 4.58 -5.47
N SER A 76 10.94 4.73 -6.48
CA SER A 76 11.19 5.67 -7.58
C SER A 76 11.19 7.12 -7.12
N VAL A 77 10.29 7.48 -6.22
CA VAL A 77 10.22 8.84 -5.67
C VAL A 77 11.41 9.11 -4.74
N THR A 78 11.72 8.20 -3.85
CA THR A 78 12.77 8.42 -2.84
C THR A 78 14.17 8.39 -3.44
N ARG A 79 14.42 7.47 -4.36
CA ARG A 79 15.76 7.32 -4.97
C ARG A 79 15.94 8.07 -6.27
N GLY A 80 14.87 8.58 -6.85
CA GLY A 80 14.88 9.13 -8.18
C GLY A 80 14.92 8.06 -9.27
N LYS A 81 14.62 8.45 -10.48
CA LYS A 81 14.67 7.58 -11.65
C LYS A 81 14.82 8.41 -12.93
N ASN A 82 15.84 8.11 -13.74
CA ASN A 82 16.17 8.88 -14.94
C ASN A 82 16.36 10.38 -14.60
N GLN A 83 15.53 11.26 -15.14
CA GLN A 83 15.60 12.70 -14.90
C GLN A 83 14.83 13.13 -13.62
N MET A 84 14.06 12.23 -13.01
CA MET A 84 13.38 12.52 -11.76
C MET A 84 14.40 12.53 -10.61
N PRO A 85 14.53 13.63 -9.87
CA PRO A 85 15.46 13.71 -8.74
C PRO A 85 14.99 12.84 -7.57
N PRO A 86 15.90 12.45 -6.66
CA PRO A 86 15.53 11.78 -5.42
C PRO A 86 14.84 12.74 -4.44
N TRP A 87 13.76 12.26 -3.80
CA TRP A 87 12.95 13.01 -2.85
C TRP A 87 12.99 12.45 -1.43
N ASP A 88 13.95 11.56 -1.14
CA ASP A 88 14.03 10.80 0.12
C ASP A 88 14.02 11.66 1.37
N ASP A 89 14.77 12.77 1.39
CA ASP A 89 14.83 13.67 2.54
C ASP A 89 13.76 14.78 2.51
N PHE A 90 12.95 14.81 1.48
CA PHE A 90 11.97 15.87 1.28
C PHE A 90 10.58 15.52 1.82
N PHE A 91 10.11 14.31 1.53
CA PHE A 91 8.80 13.84 1.96
C PHE A 91 8.88 12.96 3.19
N LYS A 92 8.01 13.23 4.16
CA LYS A 92 7.77 12.31 5.30
C LYS A 92 7.02 11.06 4.84
N PRO A 93 7.05 9.95 5.62
CA PRO A 93 6.34 8.72 5.26
C PRO A 93 4.83 8.90 5.01
N ASP A 94 4.16 9.70 5.83
CA ASP A 94 2.73 10.01 5.66
C ASP A 94 2.44 10.83 4.39
N GLN A 95 3.38 11.69 3.98
CA GLN A 95 3.28 12.43 2.72
C GLN A 95 3.47 11.52 1.50
N LEU A 96 4.37 10.54 1.57
CA LEU A 96 4.52 9.52 0.54
C LEU A 96 3.26 8.65 0.43
N ASP A 97 2.65 8.33 1.56
CA ASP A 97 1.36 7.61 1.58
C ASP A 97 0.23 8.41 0.93
N ALA A 98 0.18 9.70 1.21
CA ALA A 98 -0.78 10.62 0.58
C ALA A 98 -0.56 10.75 -0.93
N LEU A 99 0.68 10.90 -1.38
CA LEU A 99 1.03 10.93 -2.80
C LEU A 99 0.64 9.62 -3.50
N TRP A 100 0.93 8.49 -2.89
CA TRP A 100 0.53 7.19 -3.42
C TRP A 100 -1.00 7.06 -3.49
N ALA A 101 -1.72 7.51 -2.46
CA ALA A 101 -3.18 7.52 -2.46
C ALA A 101 -3.74 8.31 -3.65
N TYR A 102 -3.18 9.48 -3.92
CA TYR A 102 -3.59 10.30 -5.06
C TYR A 102 -3.25 9.65 -6.41
N VAL A 103 -2.02 9.20 -6.60
CA VAL A 103 -1.58 8.59 -7.86
C VAL A 103 -2.34 7.30 -8.16
N SER A 104 -2.59 6.48 -7.14
CA SER A 104 -3.26 5.18 -7.33
C SER A 104 -4.78 5.26 -7.46
N ALA A 105 -5.43 6.29 -6.90
CA ALA A 105 -6.87 6.40 -6.82
C ALA A 105 -7.48 7.76 -7.25
N GLY A 106 -6.64 8.80 -7.45
CA GLY A 106 -7.10 10.18 -7.55
C GLY A 106 -7.84 10.55 -8.82
N GLU A 107 -7.25 10.47 -9.97
CA GLU A 107 -7.74 11.05 -11.23
C GLU A 107 -8.02 9.98 -12.29
N ARG A 108 -8.81 8.97 -11.95
CA ARG A 108 -9.11 7.86 -12.85
C ARG A 108 -10.47 8.01 -13.58
N ASN A 109 -10.79 9.19 -14.01
CA ASN A 109 -11.99 9.40 -14.86
C ASN A 109 -11.58 9.58 -16.31
#